data_70b90ac1a7e10ad121022c66e5830f1a
#
_entry.id   70b90ac1a7e10ad121022c66e5830f1a
#
_cell.length_a   1.000
_cell.length_b   1.000
_cell.length_c   1.000
_cell.angle_alpha   90.00
_cell.angle_beta   90.00
_cell.angle_gamma   90.00
#
_symmetry.space_group_name_H-M   'P 1'
#
loop_
_entity.id
_entity.type
_entity.pdbx_description
1 polymer ?
#
loop_
_entity_poly.entity_id
_entity_poly.type
_entity_poly.pdbx_seq_one_letter_code
_entity_poly.pdbx_strand_id
1 'polypeptide(L)'
;MPKGKSDHSSGRLHNGAWVALWVLLLGAVMVGPSNLSATSLLSEDLRLHVPWLSYKDVVLSADMTVSVEGNAIFFTLTDVGLRSRRPVEGALAVVGDDFSVHLPVVSFFGELYSADLAYVPSGADMRFVLTGAMPALSLPTRGAILSVTHLFTESAEEFPWFVSEDVSFFKVTFQTVDPFGQPTTGSGLLAIPVDPDRPAPLLSYQHGTLLERSGAPTAAAYDPVAVVMAGKGYVVAVPDFLGFGDSSGRHPFVHAKTLAASVIDMLRAVRTYCREQGILLNGQLFLAGYSEGGYATMAAAKEMETNYPAEFTITASAPSAGPYDLSGTTLQNALSADRVPNPFYYPYTYLAYNDIYGFVDAEGDLFAPEYAELVPQLFDGTHDGEEINAVLPPSPRELLDADLLQALEVPEPHPLKTALRENDVYRWVPQAPMRLYHCADDRDVPYANSLVAYSYFVEHHAQNVELVSFGLGDHATCVVPVVLSVLQWFDSLKE
;
A
#
# COMPACT_ATOMS: atom_id res chain seq x y z
N MET A 1 50.90 45.83 -42.73
CA MET A 1 50.52 45.34 -41.39
C MET A 1 49.01 45.33 -41.32
N PRO A 2 48.34 44.20 -41.33
CA PRO A 2 46.93 44.17 -40.92
C PRO A 2 46.74 43.27 -39.72
N LYS A 3 45.89 43.77 -38.85
CA LYS A 3 45.41 43.11 -37.60
C LYS A 3 44.46 41.98 -37.93
N GLY A 4 44.69 40.82 -37.32
CA GLY A 4 43.78 39.70 -37.36
C GLY A 4 42.53 39.99 -36.51
N LYS A 5 41.35 39.68 -37.08
CA LYS A 5 40.08 39.55 -36.36
C LYS A 5 39.94 38.10 -35.93
N SER A 6 39.86 37.90 -34.64
CA SER A 6 39.44 36.63 -34.04
C SER A 6 37.92 36.53 -34.09
N ASP A 7 37.40 35.58 -34.80
CA ASP A 7 35.99 35.19 -34.77
C ASP A 7 35.63 34.55 -33.44
N HIS A 8 34.81 35.23 -32.65
CA HIS A 8 34.07 34.67 -31.52
C HIS A 8 32.64 34.33 -31.99
N SER A 9 32.44 33.12 -32.51
CA SER A 9 31.10 32.58 -32.76
C SER A 9 31.00 31.13 -32.30
N SER A 10 31.14 30.92 -30.99
CA SER A 10 30.86 29.59 -30.41
C SER A 10 30.37 29.71 -28.96
N GLY A 11 29.28 30.44 -28.74
CA GLY A 11 28.83 30.71 -27.38
C GLY A 11 27.32 30.90 -27.19
N ARG A 12 26.47 30.50 -28.11
CA ARG A 12 25.01 30.73 -27.96
C ARG A 12 24.08 29.50 -28.18
N LEU A 13 24.59 28.33 -28.41
CA LEU A 13 23.74 27.14 -28.63
C LEU A 13 23.68 26.16 -27.44
N HIS A 14 24.43 26.40 -26.37
CA HIS A 14 24.36 25.55 -25.18
C HIS A 14 23.31 25.96 -24.15
N ASN A 15 22.70 27.12 -24.25
CA ASN A 15 21.77 27.61 -23.24
C ASN A 15 20.35 27.12 -23.39
N GLY A 16 19.92 26.61 -24.54
CA GLY A 16 18.52 26.20 -24.75
C GLY A 16 18.17 24.85 -24.09
N ALA A 17 19.03 23.84 -24.23
CA ALA A 17 18.79 22.55 -23.63
C ALA A 17 19.00 22.55 -22.11
N TRP A 18 19.99 23.29 -21.64
CA TRP A 18 20.18 23.53 -20.21
C TRP A 18 19.06 24.39 -19.62
N VAL A 19 18.52 25.35 -20.36
CA VAL A 19 17.36 26.13 -19.91
C VAL A 19 16.09 25.25 -19.87
N ALA A 20 15.88 24.35 -20.80
CA ALA A 20 14.77 23.39 -20.73
C ALA A 20 14.96 22.40 -19.57
N LEU A 21 16.17 21.88 -19.36
CA LEU A 21 16.51 21.05 -18.21
C LEU A 21 16.50 21.86 -16.90
N TRP A 22 16.95 23.12 -16.92
CA TRP A 22 16.93 24.03 -15.78
C TRP A 22 15.53 24.61 -15.51
N VAL A 23 14.67 24.76 -16.47
CA VAL A 23 13.24 25.07 -16.25
C VAL A 23 12.51 23.87 -15.68
N LEU A 24 12.85 22.66 -16.07
CA LEU A 24 12.41 21.41 -15.43
C LEU A 24 13.03 21.23 -14.02
N LEU A 25 14.26 21.69 -13.80
CA LEU A 25 15.00 21.59 -12.53
C LEU A 25 14.71 22.74 -11.54
N LEU A 26 14.42 23.96 -12.01
CA LEU A 26 14.19 25.14 -11.16
C LEU A 26 12.73 25.35 -10.77
N GLY A 27 11.76 24.71 -11.45
CA GLY A 27 10.37 24.60 -10.99
C GLY A 27 10.24 23.79 -9.71
N ALA A 28 11.25 22.96 -9.40
CA ALA A 28 11.24 21.99 -8.32
C ALA A 28 11.58 22.53 -6.90
N VAL A 29 11.91 23.81 -6.74
CA VAL A 29 12.52 24.33 -5.49
C VAL A 29 11.51 24.82 -4.45
N MET A 30 10.21 24.83 -4.72
CA MET A 30 9.25 25.49 -3.82
C MET A 30 7.99 24.70 -3.44
N VAL A 31 7.93 23.37 -3.64
CA VAL A 31 6.82 22.59 -3.06
C VAL A 31 7.38 21.28 -2.50
N GLY A 32 7.11 21.04 -1.21
CA GLY A 32 7.53 19.83 -0.51
C GLY A 32 7.00 18.54 -1.15
N PRO A 33 7.59 17.37 -0.86
CA PRO A 33 7.27 16.12 -1.53
C PRO A 33 5.84 15.68 -1.19
N SER A 34 4.94 15.82 -2.13
CA SER A 34 3.59 15.29 -2.03
C SER A 34 3.40 14.13 -3.01
N ASN A 35 3.41 12.94 -2.48
CA ASN A 35 2.57 11.80 -2.81
C ASN A 35 2.58 11.22 -4.23
N LEU A 36 3.50 10.27 -4.50
CA LEU A 36 3.55 9.58 -5.77
C LEU A 36 3.85 8.09 -5.59
N SER A 37 2.84 7.24 -5.53
CA SER A 37 3.05 5.78 -5.43
C SER A 37 2.71 4.97 -6.68
N ALA A 38 2.31 5.60 -7.80
CA ALA A 38 2.13 4.91 -9.08
C ALA A 38 2.60 5.73 -10.27
N THR A 39 3.35 6.76 -10.01
CA THR A 39 3.91 7.65 -11.01
C THR A 39 5.22 7.07 -11.51
N SER A 40 5.48 7.22 -12.80
CA SER A 40 6.83 7.00 -13.33
C SER A 40 7.79 7.97 -12.65
N LEU A 41 8.84 7.44 -12.01
CA LEU A 41 9.79 8.23 -11.23
C LEU A 41 11.11 8.37 -11.99
N LEU A 42 11.57 9.59 -12.16
CA LEU A 42 12.94 9.87 -12.54
C LEU A 42 13.78 9.98 -11.26
N SER A 43 14.72 9.06 -11.07
CA SER A 43 15.63 9.04 -9.93
C SER A 43 16.78 10.04 -10.08
N GLU A 44 17.49 10.34 -8.98
CA GLU A 44 18.65 11.26 -9.00
C GLU A 44 19.79 10.80 -9.90
N ASP A 45 19.88 9.51 -10.19
CA ASP A 45 20.83 8.89 -11.13
C ASP A 45 20.30 8.82 -12.58
N LEU A 46 19.28 9.63 -12.89
CA LEU A 46 18.65 9.76 -14.22
C LEU A 46 18.07 8.45 -14.75
N ARG A 47 17.36 7.71 -13.90
CA ARG A 47 16.57 6.53 -14.27
C ARG A 47 15.10 6.82 -14.17
N LEU A 48 14.34 6.37 -15.17
CA LEU A 48 12.88 6.41 -15.19
C LEU A 48 12.35 5.00 -14.97
N HIS A 49 11.59 4.81 -13.91
CA HIS A 49 10.83 3.59 -13.67
C HIS A 49 9.37 3.78 -14.06
N VAL A 50 8.86 2.93 -14.95
CA VAL A 50 7.46 2.90 -15.38
C VAL A 50 6.84 1.61 -14.84
N PRO A 51 6.12 1.65 -13.73
CA PRO A 51 5.63 0.43 -13.06
C PRO A 51 4.51 -0.27 -13.83
N TRP A 52 3.73 0.48 -14.62
CA TRP A 52 2.56 -0.01 -15.36
C TRP A 52 2.55 0.56 -16.77
N LEU A 53 2.96 -0.27 -17.74
CA LEU A 53 3.05 0.07 -19.15
C LEU A 53 2.15 -0.87 -19.93
N SER A 54 1.05 -0.37 -20.48
CA SER A 54 0.12 -1.16 -21.30
C SER A 54 0.63 -1.26 -22.74
N TYR A 55 0.77 -2.48 -23.25
CA TYR A 55 1.05 -2.75 -24.64
C TYR A 55 0.15 -3.87 -25.15
N LYS A 56 -0.80 -3.55 -26.05
CA LYS A 56 -1.84 -4.47 -26.51
C LYS A 56 -2.59 -5.09 -25.33
N ASP A 57 -2.52 -6.43 -25.19
CA ASP A 57 -3.25 -7.18 -24.18
C ASP A 57 -2.42 -7.53 -22.94
N VAL A 58 -1.25 -6.91 -22.78
CA VAL A 58 -0.36 -7.17 -21.64
C VAL A 58 0.03 -5.89 -20.92
N VAL A 59 0.30 -6.02 -19.63
CA VAL A 59 0.85 -4.94 -18.80
C VAL A 59 2.26 -5.31 -18.39
N LEU A 60 3.16 -4.37 -18.58
CA LEU A 60 4.59 -4.50 -18.35
C LEU A 60 5.04 -3.48 -17.29
N SER A 61 6.20 -3.69 -16.70
CA SER A 61 7.00 -2.63 -16.10
C SER A 61 8.22 -2.37 -16.98
N ALA A 62 8.72 -1.14 -16.99
CA ALA A 62 9.89 -0.78 -17.76
C ALA A 62 10.83 0.11 -16.95
N ASP A 63 12.12 -0.15 -17.02
CA ASP A 63 13.19 0.69 -16.51
C ASP A 63 13.96 1.30 -17.66
N MET A 64 14.22 2.60 -17.59
CA MET A 64 14.91 3.34 -18.64
C MET A 64 16.00 4.23 -18.03
N THR A 65 17.15 4.31 -18.69
CA THR A 65 18.15 5.34 -18.39
C THR A 65 17.88 6.59 -19.22
N VAL A 66 18.14 7.76 -18.64
CA VAL A 66 17.90 9.05 -19.30
C VAL A 66 19.23 9.65 -19.70
N SER A 67 19.32 10.14 -20.95
CA SER A 67 20.48 10.90 -21.45
C SER A 67 20.05 12.14 -22.20
N VAL A 68 20.92 13.15 -22.24
CA VAL A 68 20.70 14.40 -22.98
C VAL A 68 21.73 14.49 -24.09
N GLU A 69 21.28 14.57 -25.34
CA GLU A 69 22.13 14.72 -26.52
C GLU A 69 21.67 15.93 -27.32
N GLY A 70 22.51 16.96 -27.36
CA GLY A 70 22.14 18.23 -27.97
C GLY A 70 20.95 18.89 -27.25
N ASN A 71 19.84 19.05 -27.97
CA ASN A 71 18.58 19.61 -27.43
C ASN A 71 17.52 18.55 -27.17
N ALA A 72 17.85 17.26 -27.23
CA ALA A 72 16.90 16.18 -27.05
C ALA A 72 17.18 15.39 -25.78
N ILE A 73 16.12 14.92 -25.12
CA ILE A 73 16.15 14.01 -23.99
C ILE A 73 15.78 12.63 -24.50
N PHE A 74 16.65 11.67 -24.24
CA PHE A 74 16.46 10.28 -24.65
C PHE A 74 16.30 9.36 -23.46
N PHE A 75 15.46 8.36 -23.64
CA PHE A 75 15.21 7.29 -22.69
C PHE A 75 15.62 5.97 -23.35
N THR A 76 16.56 5.26 -22.76
CA THR A 76 17.03 3.95 -23.25
C THR A 76 16.49 2.87 -22.34
N LEU A 77 15.71 1.94 -22.90
CA LEU A 77 15.13 0.83 -22.15
C LEU A 77 16.23 -0.08 -21.62
N THR A 78 16.24 -0.36 -20.33
CA THR A 78 17.25 -1.19 -19.66
C THR A 78 16.68 -2.49 -19.13
N ASP A 79 15.41 -2.51 -18.75
CA ASP A 79 14.73 -3.72 -18.29
C ASP A 79 13.23 -3.66 -18.59
N VAL A 80 12.61 -4.83 -18.78
CA VAL A 80 11.16 -4.99 -18.98
C VAL A 80 10.68 -6.21 -18.20
N GLY A 81 9.74 -6.01 -17.29
CA GLY A 81 9.08 -7.07 -16.54
C GLY A 81 7.63 -7.27 -16.98
N LEU A 82 7.17 -8.50 -17.07
CA LEU A 82 5.75 -8.80 -17.27
C LEU A 82 5.02 -8.60 -15.93
N ARG A 83 3.95 -7.80 -15.93
CA ARG A 83 3.11 -7.51 -14.74
C ARG A 83 1.76 -8.20 -14.81
N SER A 84 1.09 -8.17 -15.96
CA SER A 84 -0.21 -8.81 -16.15
C SER A 84 -0.36 -9.27 -17.60
N ARG A 85 -1.09 -10.37 -17.81
CA ARG A 85 -1.52 -10.84 -19.13
C ARG A 85 -2.92 -10.38 -19.51
N ARG A 86 -3.56 -9.56 -18.68
CA ARG A 86 -4.87 -8.95 -18.95
C ARG A 86 -4.68 -7.46 -19.19
N PRO A 87 -5.44 -6.86 -20.11
CA PRO A 87 -5.53 -5.42 -20.21
C PRO A 87 -6.05 -4.87 -18.87
N VAL A 88 -5.40 -3.82 -18.40
CA VAL A 88 -5.82 -3.11 -17.18
C VAL A 88 -6.38 -1.77 -17.63
N GLU A 89 -7.67 -1.54 -17.42
CA GLU A 89 -8.28 -0.23 -17.68
C GLU A 89 -7.63 0.82 -16.77
N GLY A 90 -7.12 1.89 -17.39
CA GLY A 90 -6.44 2.96 -16.66
C GLY A 90 -4.94 2.74 -16.44
N ALA A 91 -4.28 1.84 -17.20
CA ALA A 91 -2.82 1.74 -17.18
C ALA A 91 -2.17 3.11 -17.34
N LEU A 92 -1.19 3.42 -16.47
CA LEU A 92 -0.58 4.76 -16.40
C LEU A 92 0.22 5.15 -17.64
N ALA A 93 0.71 4.17 -18.39
CA ALA A 93 1.45 4.39 -19.61
C ALA A 93 0.89 3.50 -20.71
N VAL A 94 0.78 4.03 -21.92
CA VAL A 94 0.26 3.30 -23.09
C VAL A 94 1.31 3.32 -24.19
N VAL A 95 1.59 2.14 -24.75
CA VAL A 95 2.45 2.01 -25.95
C VAL A 95 1.54 1.96 -27.17
N GLY A 96 1.73 2.91 -28.09
CA GLY A 96 1.06 2.93 -29.40
C GLY A 96 1.59 1.85 -30.37
N ASP A 97 0.85 1.63 -31.45
CA ASP A 97 1.26 0.69 -32.52
C ASP A 97 2.57 1.09 -33.22
N ASP A 98 2.96 2.35 -33.15
CA ASP A 98 4.22 2.93 -33.62
C ASP A 98 5.34 2.88 -32.55
N PHE A 99 5.10 2.19 -31.45
CA PHE A 99 5.96 2.15 -30.27
C PHE A 99 6.13 3.51 -29.57
N SER A 100 5.32 4.52 -29.86
CA SER A 100 5.26 5.71 -29.01
C SER A 100 4.76 5.34 -27.62
N VAL A 101 5.27 6.02 -26.58
CA VAL A 101 4.87 5.79 -25.19
C VAL A 101 4.24 7.07 -24.67
N HIS A 102 2.98 7.00 -24.26
CA HIS A 102 2.32 8.05 -23.52
C HIS A 102 2.40 7.76 -22.03
N LEU A 103 2.98 8.71 -21.29
CA LEU A 103 3.10 8.70 -19.83
C LEU A 103 2.17 9.78 -19.28
N PRO A 104 0.93 9.45 -18.87
CA PRO A 104 -0.04 10.45 -18.42
C PRO A 104 0.40 11.17 -17.15
N VAL A 105 1.22 10.51 -16.31
CA VAL A 105 1.81 11.10 -15.12
C VAL A 105 3.25 10.62 -14.94
N VAL A 106 4.17 11.56 -14.96
CA VAL A 106 5.60 11.35 -14.65
C VAL A 106 6.01 12.35 -13.60
N SER A 107 6.66 11.93 -12.54
CA SER A 107 7.29 12.84 -11.61
C SER A 107 8.70 13.18 -12.07
N PHE A 108 8.95 14.47 -12.24
CA PHE A 108 10.27 15.02 -12.43
C PHE A 108 10.57 15.95 -11.24
N PHE A 109 11.45 15.52 -10.35
CA PHE A 109 11.88 16.31 -9.18
C PHE A 109 10.72 16.87 -8.34
N GLY A 110 9.68 16.07 -8.12
CA GLY A 110 8.53 16.42 -7.30
C GLY A 110 7.39 17.14 -8.04
N GLU A 111 7.59 17.53 -9.29
CA GLU A 111 6.54 18.10 -10.15
C GLU A 111 5.96 17.03 -11.07
N LEU A 112 4.67 17.11 -11.36
CA LEU A 112 3.94 16.16 -12.18
C LEU A 112 3.79 16.66 -13.61
N TYR A 113 4.15 15.81 -14.56
CA TYR A 113 4.03 16.06 -15.99
C TYR A 113 3.31 14.91 -16.69
N SER A 114 2.60 15.19 -17.77
CA SER A 114 2.29 14.24 -18.82
C SER A 114 3.41 14.32 -19.87
N ALA A 115 3.90 13.17 -20.34
CA ALA A 115 5.00 13.13 -21.29
C ALA A 115 4.73 12.14 -22.44
N ASP A 116 5.11 12.54 -23.65
CA ASP A 116 5.06 11.72 -24.83
C ASP A 116 6.46 11.38 -25.31
N LEU A 117 6.72 10.10 -25.53
CA LEU A 117 7.99 9.57 -26.00
C LEU A 117 7.79 8.92 -27.39
N ALA A 118 8.61 9.27 -28.37
CA ALA A 118 8.63 8.60 -29.67
C ALA A 118 9.79 7.61 -29.75
N TYR A 119 9.53 6.43 -30.31
CA TYR A 119 10.57 5.43 -30.55
C TYR A 119 11.58 5.92 -31.59
N VAL A 120 12.87 5.73 -31.31
CA VAL A 120 13.97 6.07 -32.21
C VAL A 120 14.81 4.82 -32.43
N PRO A 121 14.85 4.25 -33.64
CA PRO A 121 15.71 3.10 -33.95
C PRO A 121 17.19 3.42 -33.66
N SER A 122 17.83 2.66 -32.77
CA SER A 122 19.23 2.85 -32.41
C SER A 122 19.94 1.51 -32.19
N GLY A 123 20.37 0.88 -33.29
CA GLY A 123 21.12 -0.39 -33.23
C GLY A 123 20.36 -1.51 -32.53
N ALA A 124 20.93 -2.07 -31.46
CA ALA A 124 20.31 -3.13 -30.66
C ALA A 124 19.46 -2.60 -29.49
N ASP A 125 19.54 -1.31 -29.18
CA ASP A 125 18.88 -0.70 -28.04
C ASP A 125 17.51 -0.14 -28.41
N MET A 126 16.51 -0.37 -27.55
CA MET A 126 15.22 0.33 -27.64
C MET A 126 15.37 1.71 -27.02
N ARG A 127 15.24 2.73 -27.84
CA ARG A 127 15.47 4.12 -27.46
C ARG A 127 14.28 4.98 -27.81
N PHE A 128 13.98 5.94 -26.96
CA PHE A 128 12.86 6.86 -27.13
C PHE A 128 13.36 8.30 -26.96
N VAL A 129 12.73 9.23 -27.66
CA VAL A 129 12.98 10.67 -27.51
C VAL A 129 11.75 11.34 -26.94
N LEU A 130 11.94 12.26 -26.00
CA LEU A 130 10.86 13.10 -25.48
C LEU A 130 10.36 14.03 -26.61
N THR A 131 9.09 13.91 -26.97
CA THR A 131 8.45 14.72 -28.02
C THR A 131 7.52 15.79 -27.45
N GLY A 132 7.01 15.60 -26.23
CA GLY A 132 6.17 16.54 -25.53
C GLY A 132 6.20 16.32 -24.03
N ALA A 133 6.13 17.42 -23.26
CA ALA A 133 5.90 17.37 -21.83
C ALA A 133 5.01 18.55 -21.45
N MET A 134 3.95 18.28 -20.71
CA MET A 134 3.04 19.31 -20.17
C MET A 134 2.85 19.07 -18.68
N PRO A 135 2.70 20.14 -17.85
CA PRO A 135 2.27 19.95 -16.48
C PRO A 135 1.02 19.08 -16.46
N ALA A 136 1.03 17.99 -15.71
CA ALA A 136 -0.15 17.16 -15.54
C ALA A 136 -1.22 18.04 -14.88
N LEU A 137 -2.41 18.09 -15.46
CA LEU A 137 -3.57 18.70 -14.80
C LEU A 137 -3.71 17.98 -13.45
N SER A 138 -3.84 18.75 -12.38
CA SER A 138 -3.84 18.26 -11.01
C SER A 138 -4.69 17.01 -10.90
N LEU A 139 -4.03 15.85 -10.73
CA LEU A 139 -4.73 14.66 -10.25
C LEU A 139 -5.36 15.02 -8.91
N PRO A 140 -6.53 14.48 -8.58
CA PRO A 140 -7.09 14.66 -7.26
C PRO A 140 -6.01 14.31 -6.25
N THR A 141 -5.71 15.23 -5.34
CA THR A 141 -4.64 15.04 -4.36
C THR A 141 -5.00 13.85 -3.48
N ARG A 142 -4.11 12.87 -3.40
CA ARG A 142 -4.29 11.72 -2.50
C ARG A 142 -4.58 12.21 -1.08
N GLY A 143 -5.60 11.62 -0.42
CA GLY A 143 -6.09 12.07 0.88
C GLY A 143 -6.99 13.31 0.82
N ALA A 144 -7.35 13.81 -0.38
CA ALA A 144 -8.36 14.86 -0.48
C ALA A 144 -9.71 14.35 0.04
N ILE A 145 -10.35 15.13 0.90
CA ILE A 145 -11.67 14.81 1.45
C ILE A 145 -12.71 14.94 0.34
N LEU A 146 -13.51 13.90 0.15
CA LEU A 146 -14.67 13.90 -0.73
C LEU A 146 -15.95 14.20 0.05
N SER A 147 -16.09 13.60 1.24
CA SER A 147 -17.17 13.90 2.17
C SER A 147 -16.81 13.52 3.59
N VAL A 148 -17.46 14.19 4.57
CA VAL A 148 -17.46 13.80 5.99
C VAL A 148 -18.88 13.82 6.49
N THR A 149 -19.33 12.71 7.07
CA THR A 149 -20.69 12.57 7.61
C THR A 149 -20.60 12.18 9.08
N HIS A 150 -21.19 12.98 9.97
CA HIS A 150 -21.36 12.58 11.37
C HIS A 150 -22.35 11.41 11.45
N LEU A 151 -21.96 10.36 12.14
CA LEU A 151 -22.78 9.17 12.33
C LEU A 151 -23.54 9.23 13.65
N PHE A 152 -22.84 9.30 14.76
CA PHE A 152 -23.41 9.38 16.11
C PHE A 152 -22.33 9.84 17.10
N THR A 153 -22.75 10.08 18.33
CA THR A 153 -21.86 10.32 19.48
C THR A 153 -22.16 9.30 20.55
N GLU A 154 -21.13 8.61 21.02
CA GLU A 154 -21.19 7.63 22.10
C GLU A 154 -20.85 8.31 23.42
N SER A 155 -21.61 8.01 24.46
CA SER A 155 -21.35 8.58 25.79
C SER A 155 -20.36 7.72 26.56
N ALA A 156 -19.41 8.36 27.26
CA ALA A 156 -18.49 7.69 28.18
C ALA A 156 -19.22 6.97 29.31
N GLU A 157 -20.44 7.37 29.63
CA GLU A 157 -21.27 6.73 30.67
C GLU A 157 -21.64 5.28 30.32
N GLU A 158 -21.64 4.91 29.02
CA GLU A 158 -21.94 3.54 28.60
C GLU A 158 -20.76 2.58 28.80
N PHE A 159 -19.54 3.11 28.88
CA PHE A 159 -18.30 2.33 29.08
C PHE A 159 -17.40 2.89 30.19
N PRO A 160 -17.91 3.13 31.41
CA PRO A 160 -17.23 3.95 32.44
C PRO A 160 -15.91 3.35 32.96
N TRP A 161 -15.62 2.09 32.62
CA TRP A 161 -14.39 1.42 33.05
C TRP A 161 -13.23 1.54 32.03
N PHE A 162 -13.54 1.93 30.80
CA PHE A 162 -12.56 1.92 29.69
C PHE A 162 -12.38 3.28 29.03
N VAL A 163 -13.37 4.17 29.09
CA VAL A 163 -13.35 5.46 28.42
C VAL A 163 -13.63 6.58 29.40
N SER A 164 -12.97 7.73 29.22
CA SER A 164 -13.11 8.91 30.06
C SER A 164 -13.78 10.07 29.32
N GLU A 165 -13.94 10.00 28.03
CA GLU A 165 -14.48 11.07 27.19
C GLU A 165 -15.57 10.54 26.26
N ASP A 166 -16.60 11.33 25.99
CA ASP A 166 -17.57 11.07 24.94
C ASP A 166 -16.85 11.05 23.59
N VAL A 167 -17.31 10.23 22.65
CA VAL A 167 -16.68 10.05 21.35
C VAL A 167 -17.66 10.29 20.21
N SER A 168 -17.34 11.21 19.31
CA SER A 168 -18.10 11.42 18.07
C SER A 168 -17.50 10.62 16.91
N PHE A 169 -18.37 9.90 16.19
CA PHE A 169 -18.01 9.05 15.07
C PHE A 169 -18.41 9.68 13.74
N PHE A 170 -17.50 9.64 12.78
CA PHE A 170 -17.70 10.18 11.43
C PHE A 170 -17.31 9.14 10.40
N LYS A 171 -18.06 9.11 9.30
CA LYS A 171 -17.59 8.49 8.05
C LYS A 171 -16.85 9.53 7.23
N VAL A 172 -15.61 9.24 6.87
CA VAL A 172 -14.79 10.05 5.98
C VAL A 172 -14.61 9.32 4.65
N THR A 173 -14.96 9.99 3.56
CA THR A 173 -14.69 9.51 2.20
C THR A 173 -13.60 10.37 1.58
N PHE A 174 -12.60 9.74 0.99
CA PHE A 174 -11.39 10.42 0.53
C PHE A 174 -10.83 9.84 -0.77
N GLN A 175 -10.02 10.62 -1.44
CA GLN A 175 -9.31 10.19 -2.64
C GLN A 175 -8.11 9.31 -2.27
N THR A 176 -8.01 8.15 -2.88
CA THR A 176 -6.88 7.23 -2.77
C THR A 176 -6.50 6.67 -4.15
N VAL A 177 -5.72 5.61 -4.20
CA VAL A 177 -5.31 4.93 -5.43
C VAL A 177 -5.60 3.44 -5.38
N ASP A 178 -5.97 2.89 -6.53
CA ASP A 178 -6.18 1.46 -6.74
C ASP A 178 -4.82 0.69 -6.83
N PRO A 179 -4.81 -0.65 -7.00
CA PRO A 179 -3.57 -1.43 -7.16
C PRO A 179 -2.68 -0.96 -8.31
N PHE A 180 -3.28 -0.33 -9.32
CA PHE A 180 -2.61 0.16 -10.53
C PHE A 180 -2.19 1.62 -10.42
N GLY A 181 -2.48 2.27 -9.26
CA GLY A 181 -2.18 3.65 -8.98
C GLY A 181 -3.14 4.65 -9.59
N GLN A 182 -4.30 4.19 -10.10
CA GLN A 182 -5.32 5.08 -10.58
C GLN A 182 -6.10 5.70 -9.42
N PRO A 183 -6.54 6.96 -9.56
CA PRO A 183 -7.39 7.58 -8.56
C PRO A 183 -8.67 6.78 -8.31
N THR A 184 -8.94 6.48 -7.05
CA THR A 184 -10.16 5.81 -6.62
C THR A 184 -10.64 6.37 -5.29
N THR A 185 -11.85 5.99 -4.89
CA THR A 185 -12.44 6.42 -3.62
C THR A 185 -12.14 5.42 -2.52
N GLY A 186 -11.64 5.92 -1.39
CA GLY A 186 -11.57 5.19 -0.13
C GLY A 186 -12.51 5.78 0.91
N SER A 187 -12.84 5.01 1.92
CA SER A 187 -13.58 5.48 3.09
C SER A 187 -12.99 4.92 4.39
N GLY A 188 -13.41 5.47 5.51
CA GLY A 188 -13.01 5.00 6.82
C GLY A 188 -13.78 5.68 7.95
N LEU A 189 -13.77 5.02 9.10
CA LEU A 189 -14.36 5.51 10.34
C LEU A 189 -13.37 6.42 11.05
N LEU A 190 -13.82 7.62 11.44
CA LEU A 190 -13.06 8.56 12.24
C LEU A 190 -13.75 8.73 13.59
N ALA A 191 -13.03 8.48 14.68
CA ALA A 191 -13.50 8.68 16.04
C ALA A 191 -12.73 9.83 16.69
N ILE A 192 -13.46 10.80 17.25
CA ILE A 192 -12.91 12.03 17.83
C ILE A 192 -13.46 12.21 19.25
N PRO A 193 -12.59 12.42 20.26
CA PRO A 193 -13.03 12.80 21.61
C PRO A 193 -13.82 14.11 21.54
N VAL A 194 -14.91 14.21 22.30
CA VAL A 194 -15.71 15.43 22.41
C VAL A 194 -15.03 16.36 23.42
N ASP A 195 -14.74 17.59 23.02
CA ASP A 195 -14.15 18.66 23.86
C ASP A 195 -12.87 18.21 24.63
N PRO A 196 -11.83 17.68 23.91
CA PRO A 196 -10.63 17.22 24.59
C PRO A 196 -9.94 18.37 25.34
N ASP A 197 -9.56 18.14 26.61
CA ASP A 197 -8.89 19.13 27.44
C ASP A 197 -7.50 19.57 26.93
N ARG A 198 -6.94 18.82 25.96
CA ARG A 198 -5.59 19.03 25.41
C ARG A 198 -5.51 18.58 23.96
N PRO A 199 -4.50 19.03 23.21
CA PRO A 199 -4.25 18.51 21.86
C PRO A 199 -4.10 16.98 21.87
N ALA A 200 -4.81 16.30 20.95
CA ALA A 200 -4.89 14.85 20.89
C ALA A 200 -3.79 14.24 20.03
N PRO A 201 -3.22 13.08 20.39
CA PRO A 201 -2.43 12.27 19.45
C PRO A 201 -3.32 11.64 18.38
N LEU A 202 -2.75 11.43 17.18
CA LEU A 202 -3.41 10.75 16.09
C LEU A 202 -3.03 9.27 16.10
N LEU A 203 -4.02 8.38 16.03
CA LEU A 203 -3.85 6.95 15.89
C LEU A 203 -4.50 6.50 14.58
N SER A 204 -3.80 5.71 13.79
CA SER A 204 -4.43 4.89 12.74
C SER A 204 -4.50 3.45 13.24
N TYR A 205 -5.71 2.91 13.29
CA TYR A 205 -5.95 1.50 13.61
C TYR A 205 -6.39 0.74 12.36
N GLN A 206 -5.76 -0.38 12.11
CA GLN A 206 -6.01 -1.24 10.97
C GLN A 206 -6.74 -2.49 11.43
N HIS A 207 -8.00 -2.66 10.95
CA HIS A 207 -8.80 -3.84 11.27
C HIS A 207 -8.23 -5.12 10.67
N GLY A 208 -8.59 -6.28 11.22
CA GLY A 208 -8.25 -7.59 10.69
C GLY A 208 -9.06 -7.96 9.45
N THR A 209 -8.87 -9.19 8.95
CA THR A 209 -9.52 -9.68 7.73
C THR A 209 -11.04 -9.61 7.82
N LEU A 210 -11.64 -9.02 6.81
CA LEU A 210 -13.06 -9.01 6.54
C LEU A 210 -13.35 -9.78 5.26
N LEU A 211 -14.46 -10.51 5.24
CA LEU A 211 -14.96 -11.22 4.05
C LEU A 211 -16.27 -10.61 3.57
N GLU A 212 -17.07 -10.07 4.49
CA GLU A 212 -18.31 -9.36 4.21
C GLU A 212 -18.12 -7.86 4.22
N ARG A 213 -18.72 -7.17 3.24
CA ARG A 213 -18.72 -5.71 3.18
C ARG A 213 -19.45 -5.05 4.35
N SER A 214 -20.43 -5.76 4.93
CA SER A 214 -21.19 -5.32 6.10
C SER A 214 -20.33 -5.14 7.35
N GLY A 215 -19.19 -5.85 7.45
CA GLY A 215 -18.24 -5.75 8.55
C GLY A 215 -17.29 -4.56 8.47
N ALA A 216 -17.27 -3.81 7.37
CA ALA A 216 -16.41 -2.63 7.25
C ALA A 216 -16.69 -1.59 8.33
N PRO A 217 -15.68 -0.91 8.91
CA PRO A 217 -15.86 0.06 10.00
C PRO A 217 -16.94 1.11 9.73
N THR A 218 -17.02 1.62 8.50
CA THR A 218 -18.08 2.60 8.15
C THR A 218 -19.44 1.96 7.90
N ALA A 219 -19.51 0.70 7.48
CA ALA A 219 -20.78 -0.01 7.27
C ALA A 219 -21.38 -0.47 8.60
N ALA A 220 -20.54 -1.03 9.49
CA ALA A 220 -20.93 -1.36 10.87
C ALA A 220 -21.15 -0.11 11.72
N ALA A 221 -20.63 1.04 11.30
CA ALA A 221 -20.57 2.30 12.05
C ALA A 221 -19.91 2.12 13.44
N TYR A 222 -19.03 1.14 13.61
CA TYR A 222 -18.46 0.75 14.88
C TYR A 222 -17.12 0.05 14.74
N ASP A 223 -16.18 0.38 15.62
CA ASP A 223 -14.94 -0.37 15.86
C ASP A 223 -14.60 -0.30 17.36
N PRO A 224 -14.45 -1.45 18.06
CA PRO A 224 -14.26 -1.46 19.52
C PRO A 224 -12.92 -0.83 19.95
N VAL A 225 -11.87 -0.94 19.12
CA VAL A 225 -10.58 -0.32 19.41
C VAL A 225 -10.68 1.19 19.25
N ALA A 226 -11.39 1.67 18.22
CA ALA A 226 -11.63 3.10 18.02
C ALA A 226 -12.41 3.71 19.19
N VAL A 227 -13.45 3.03 19.72
CA VAL A 227 -14.18 3.48 20.91
C VAL A 227 -13.25 3.66 22.09
N VAL A 228 -12.48 2.62 22.42
CA VAL A 228 -11.60 2.63 23.60
C VAL A 228 -10.48 3.67 23.45
N MET A 229 -9.84 3.75 22.28
CA MET A 229 -8.72 4.67 22.06
C MET A 229 -9.19 6.13 22.01
N ALA A 230 -10.30 6.42 21.31
CA ALA A 230 -10.84 7.76 21.26
C ALA A 230 -11.34 8.21 22.65
N GLY A 231 -12.02 7.32 23.38
CA GLY A 231 -12.43 7.60 24.76
C GLY A 231 -11.27 7.77 25.76
N LYS A 232 -10.03 7.48 25.34
CA LYS A 232 -8.78 7.80 26.06
C LYS A 232 -8.08 9.05 25.51
N GLY A 233 -8.73 9.80 24.65
CA GLY A 233 -8.25 11.08 24.12
C GLY A 233 -7.37 10.97 22.87
N TYR A 234 -7.46 9.90 22.08
CA TYR A 234 -6.85 9.82 20.75
C TYR A 234 -7.86 10.26 19.68
N VAL A 235 -7.42 10.94 18.64
CA VAL A 235 -8.15 11.00 17.37
C VAL A 235 -7.82 9.72 16.62
N VAL A 236 -8.82 8.89 16.29
CA VAL A 236 -8.63 7.55 15.74
C VAL A 236 -9.16 7.46 14.32
N ALA A 237 -8.30 7.08 13.38
CA ALA A 237 -8.61 6.81 11.99
C ALA A 237 -8.63 5.29 11.74
N VAL A 238 -9.74 4.74 11.23
CA VAL A 238 -9.89 3.32 10.88
C VAL A 238 -10.29 3.23 9.42
N PRO A 239 -9.35 3.02 8.48
CA PRO A 239 -9.67 2.88 7.06
C PRO A 239 -10.48 1.60 6.82
N ASP A 240 -11.46 1.64 5.91
CA ASP A 240 -12.23 0.46 5.49
C ASP A 240 -11.41 -0.48 4.60
N PHE A 241 -10.34 0.01 3.98
CA PHE A 241 -9.59 -0.56 2.86
C PHE A 241 -10.38 -0.59 1.54
N LEU A 242 -9.67 -0.79 0.42
CA LEU A 242 -10.31 -0.95 -0.89
C LEU A 242 -11.11 -2.25 -0.95
N GLY A 243 -12.21 -2.22 -1.68
CA GLY A 243 -13.17 -3.33 -1.74
C GLY A 243 -14.21 -3.29 -0.63
N PHE A 244 -14.05 -2.40 0.38
CA PHE A 244 -15.00 -2.18 1.47
C PHE A 244 -15.47 -0.74 1.53
N GLY A 245 -16.50 -0.46 2.34
CA GLY A 245 -17.09 0.86 2.48
C GLY A 245 -17.58 1.41 1.14
N ASP A 246 -17.10 2.61 0.77
CA ASP A 246 -17.46 3.26 -0.50
C ASP A 246 -16.63 2.79 -1.71
N SER A 247 -15.68 1.91 -1.50
CA SER A 247 -14.88 1.31 -2.56
C SER A 247 -15.60 0.11 -3.19
N SER A 248 -15.47 -0.06 -4.50
CA SER A 248 -16.00 -1.20 -5.26
C SER A 248 -14.92 -2.26 -5.54
N GLY A 249 -15.33 -3.40 -6.08
CA GLY A 249 -14.45 -4.51 -6.44
C GLY A 249 -14.16 -5.46 -5.28
N ARG A 250 -13.37 -6.49 -5.52
CA ARG A 250 -12.84 -7.39 -4.48
C ARG A 250 -11.77 -6.67 -3.70
N HIS A 251 -11.72 -6.91 -2.39
CA HIS A 251 -10.65 -6.39 -1.55
C HIS A 251 -9.28 -6.93 -2.01
N PRO A 252 -8.27 -6.07 -2.26
CA PRO A 252 -6.91 -6.48 -2.60
C PRO A 252 -6.18 -7.01 -1.34
N PHE A 253 -6.63 -8.17 -0.88
CA PHE A 253 -6.22 -8.80 0.38
C PHE A 253 -4.71 -8.96 0.45
N VAL A 254 -4.10 -8.53 1.56
CA VAL A 254 -2.66 -8.51 1.85
C VAL A 254 -1.79 -7.95 0.71
N HIS A 255 -2.32 -6.97 -0.05
CA HIS A 255 -1.54 -6.22 -1.03
C HIS A 255 -0.95 -4.95 -0.40
N ALA A 256 0.36 -4.94 -0.20
CA ALA A 256 1.07 -3.94 0.60
C ALA A 256 0.81 -2.49 0.17
N LYS A 257 0.84 -2.21 -1.14
CA LYS A 257 0.68 -0.85 -1.67
C LYS A 257 -0.71 -0.27 -1.41
N THR A 258 -1.77 -1.05 -1.62
CA THR A 258 -3.14 -0.56 -1.45
C THR A 258 -3.51 -0.39 0.01
N LEU A 259 -3.05 -1.31 0.88
CA LEU A 259 -3.25 -1.18 2.32
C LEU A 259 -2.51 0.03 2.88
N ALA A 260 -1.23 0.21 2.53
CA ALA A 260 -0.48 1.40 2.92
C ALA A 260 -1.11 2.69 2.37
N ALA A 261 -1.58 2.69 1.10
CA ALA A 261 -2.25 3.82 0.50
C ALA A 261 -3.52 4.22 1.27
N SER A 262 -4.37 3.23 1.62
CA SER A 262 -5.60 3.48 2.37
C SER A 262 -5.32 4.13 3.74
N VAL A 263 -4.29 3.65 4.46
CA VAL A 263 -3.86 4.20 5.76
C VAL A 263 -3.34 5.63 5.60
N ILE A 264 -2.41 5.84 4.68
CA ILE A 264 -1.72 7.13 4.48
C ILE A 264 -2.72 8.21 4.01
N ASP A 265 -3.57 7.86 3.05
CA ASP A 265 -4.51 8.83 2.47
C ASP A 265 -5.62 9.18 3.44
N MET A 266 -6.08 8.22 4.26
CA MET A 266 -7.01 8.53 5.34
C MET A 266 -6.38 9.45 6.39
N LEU A 267 -5.13 9.23 6.80
CA LEU A 267 -4.43 10.11 7.73
C LEU A 267 -4.29 11.54 7.19
N ARG A 268 -4.08 11.71 5.90
CA ARG A 268 -4.08 13.03 5.23
C ARG A 268 -5.44 13.71 5.31
N ALA A 269 -6.50 12.94 5.00
CA ALA A 269 -7.87 13.43 5.10
C ALA A 269 -8.21 13.84 6.54
N VAL A 270 -7.88 13.00 7.53
CA VAL A 270 -8.13 13.27 8.94
C VAL A 270 -7.36 14.50 9.45
N ARG A 271 -6.08 14.64 9.10
CA ARG A 271 -5.29 15.84 9.44
C ARG A 271 -5.91 17.11 8.85
N THR A 272 -6.40 17.02 7.61
CA THR A 272 -7.08 18.14 6.95
C THR A 272 -8.38 18.48 7.66
N TYR A 273 -9.21 17.48 7.94
CA TYR A 273 -10.47 17.66 8.67
C TYR A 273 -10.26 18.27 10.06
N CYS A 274 -9.32 17.72 10.84
CA CYS A 274 -9.01 18.27 12.17
C CYS A 274 -8.61 19.74 12.11
N ARG A 275 -7.74 20.11 11.15
CA ARG A 275 -7.33 21.51 10.95
C ARG A 275 -8.51 22.42 10.60
N GLU A 276 -9.42 21.97 9.72
CA GLU A 276 -10.59 22.74 9.28
C GLU A 276 -11.64 22.90 10.38
N GLN A 277 -11.76 21.90 11.26
CA GLN A 277 -12.70 21.95 12.40
C GLN A 277 -12.07 22.54 13.67
N GLY A 278 -10.81 22.96 13.65
CA GLY A 278 -10.14 23.51 14.83
C GLY A 278 -9.77 22.48 15.89
N ILE A 279 -9.77 21.18 15.55
CA ILE A 279 -9.37 20.08 16.42
C ILE A 279 -7.84 20.06 16.48
N LEU A 280 -7.28 20.22 17.68
CA LEU A 280 -5.85 20.32 17.88
C LEU A 280 -5.22 18.93 17.98
N LEU A 281 -4.27 18.64 17.07
CA LEU A 281 -3.41 17.47 17.17
C LEU A 281 -2.07 17.86 17.80
N ASN A 282 -1.50 17.00 18.67
CA ASN A 282 -0.22 17.26 19.35
C ASN A 282 1.02 16.90 18.51
N GLY A 283 0.83 16.37 17.30
CA GLY A 283 1.92 15.96 16.39
C GLY A 283 2.36 14.50 16.52
N GLN A 284 1.93 13.80 17.58
CA GLN A 284 2.20 12.37 17.73
C GLN A 284 1.35 11.55 16.75
N LEU A 285 1.97 10.52 16.14
CA LEU A 285 1.32 9.56 15.26
C LEU A 285 1.61 8.13 15.74
N PHE A 286 0.55 7.40 16.00
CA PHE A 286 0.59 5.99 16.37
C PHE A 286 -0.05 5.13 15.29
N LEU A 287 0.51 3.94 15.04
CA LEU A 287 -0.01 2.97 14.08
C LEU A 287 -0.19 1.62 14.79
N ALA A 288 -1.38 1.03 14.69
CA ALA A 288 -1.65 -0.30 15.25
C ALA A 288 -2.62 -1.09 14.40
N GLY A 289 -2.51 -2.42 14.44
CA GLY A 289 -3.44 -3.32 13.79
C GLY A 289 -3.12 -4.76 14.10
N TYR A 290 -4.10 -5.64 13.89
CA TYR A 290 -4.01 -7.06 14.19
C TYR A 290 -4.30 -7.90 12.95
N SER A 291 -3.60 -9.05 12.78
CA SER A 291 -3.79 -9.94 11.63
C SER A 291 -3.48 -9.23 10.30
N GLU A 292 -4.39 -9.22 9.33
CA GLU A 292 -4.25 -8.37 8.15
C GLU A 292 -3.99 -6.90 8.53
N GLY A 293 -4.63 -6.39 9.58
CA GLY A 293 -4.35 -5.05 10.12
C GLY A 293 -2.92 -4.89 10.61
N GLY A 294 -2.33 -5.95 11.18
CA GLY A 294 -0.90 -5.98 11.54
C GLY A 294 0.00 -5.90 10.31
N TYR A 295 -0.35 -6.62 9.26
CA TYR A 295 0.33 -6.52 7.97
C TYR A 295 0.20 -5.12 7.36
N ALA A 296 -1.01 -4.55 7.35
CA ALA A 296 -1.26 -3.20 6.86
C ALA A 296 -0.51 -2.12 7.66
N THR A 297 -0.41 -2.29 9.00
CA THR A 297 0.39 -1.43 9.88
C THR A 297 1.86 -1.45 9.49
N MET A 298 2.45 -2.62 9.25
CA MET A 298 3.85 -2.74 8.83
C MET A 298 4.05 -2.17 7.42
N ALA A 299 3.14 -2.43 6.49
CA ALA A 299 3.19 -1.87 5.13
C ALA A 299 3.13 -0.34 5.15
N ALA A 300 2.22 0.25 5.96
CA ALA A 300 2.09 1.68 6.09
C ALA A 300 3.31 2.33 6.77
N ALA A 301 3.85 1.73 7.84
CA ALA A 301 5.05 2.21 8.50
C ALA A 301 6.26 2.20 7.54
N LYS A 302 6.47 1.10 6.82
CA LYS A 302 7.49 0.99 5.77
C LYS A 302 7.35 2.08 4.72
N GLU A 303 6.15 2.26 4.18
CA GLU A 303 5.88 3.25 3.13
C GLU A 303 6.12 4.68 3.63
N MET A 304 5.66 5.02 4.84
CA MET A 304 5.85 6.33 5.45
C MET A 304 7.33 6.65 5.66
N GLU A 305 8.09 5.74 6.26
CA GLU A 305 9.51 5.99 6.55
C GLU A 305 10.39 5.95 5.31
N THR A 306 10.02 5.17 4.28
CA THR A 306 10.82 5.05 3.06
C THR A 306 10.52 6.17 2.06
N ASN A 307 9.22 6.45 1.83
CA ASN A 307 8.79 7.31 0.74
C ASN A 307 8.22 8.66 1.21
N TYR A 308 7.80 8.77 2.48
CA TYR A 308 7.20 9.99 3.02
C TYR A 308 7.83 10.48 4.35
N PRO A 309 9.17 10.38 4.56
CA PRO A 309 9.80 10.74 5.85
C PRO A 309 9.68 12.22 6.20
N ALA A 310 9.47 13.10 5.20
CA ALA A 310 9.25 14.52 5.43
C ALA A 310 7.79 14.86 5.83
N GLU A 311 6.84 13.96 5.56
CA GLU A 311 5.42 14.17 5.84
C GLU A 311 4.97 13.50 7.14
N PHE A 312 5.51 12.32 7.42
CA PHE A 312 5.12 11.52 8.58
C PHE A 312 6.30 11.25 9.51
N THR A 313 6.11 11.59 10.78
CA THR A 313 6.96 11.14 11.88
C THR A 313 6.15 10.20 12.75
N ILE A 314 6.51 8.92 12.73
CA ILE A 314 5.81 7.91 13.52
C ILE A 314 6.35 7.97 14.96
N THR A 315 5.46 8.13 15.95
CA THR A 315 5.81 8.08 17.37
C THR A 315 6.07 6.65 17.82
N ALA A 316 5.18 5.74 17.44
CA ALA A 316 5.33 4.30 17.66
C ALA A 316 4.41 3.50 16.74
N SER A 317 4.79 2.26 16.40
CA SER A 317 3.98 1.34 15.61
C SER A 317 3.88 -0.04 16.27
N ALA A 318 2.71 -0.63 16.24
CA ALA A 318 2.39 -1.93 16.83
C ALA A 318 1.77 -2.89 15.79
N PRO A 319 2.53 -3.33 14.78
CA PRO A 319 2.07 -4.39 13.88
C PRO A 319 1.96 -5.69 14.68
N SER A 320 0.75 -6.29 14.68
CA SER A 320 0.45 -7.45 15.53
C SER A 320 -0.06 -8.63 14.72
N ALA A 321 0.53 -9.81 14.90
CA ALA A 321 0.14 -11.10 14.33
C ALA A 321 -0.13 -11.06 12.80
N GLY A 322 0.65 -10.30 12.05
CA GLY A 322 0.48 -10.16 10.60
C GLY A 322 1.30 -11.17 9.78
N PRO A 323 0.84 -11.52 8.57
CA PRO A 323 1.57 -12.41 7.64
C PRO A 323 2.66 -11.63 6.88
N TYR A 324 3.73 -11.21 7.58
CA TYR A 324 4.76 -10.30 7.05
C TYR A 324 5.66 -10.92 5.97
N ASP A 325 5.78 -12.26 5.95
CA ASP A 325 6.60 -13.06 5.05
C ASP A 325 5.70 -13.96 4.20
N LEU A 326 5.04 -13.36 3.21
CA LEU A 326 4.09 -14.04 2.33
C LEU A 326 4.79 -15.07 1.44
N SER A 327 5.96 -14.71 0.87
CA SER A 327 6.69 -15.54 -0.08
C SER A 327 7.47 -16.69 0.59
N GLY A 328 7.71 -16.59 1.90
CA GLY A 328 8.41 -17.59 2.69
C GLY A 328 7.47 -18.34 3.63
N THR A 329 7.30 -17.85 4.84
CA THR A 329 6.56 -18.51 5.93
C THR A 329 5.12 -18.84 5.54
N THR A 330 4.38 -17.89 4.96
CA THR A 330 2.97 -18.07 4.62
C THR A 330 2.80 -19.07 3.48
N LEU A 331 3.58 -18.93 2.40
CA LEU A 331 3.54 -19.88 1.28
C LEU A 331 3.98 -21.30 1.72
N GLN A 332 5.04 -21.39 2.54
CA GLN A 332 5.48 -22.69 3.04
C GLN A 332 4.41 -23.38 3.89
N ASN A 333 3.70 -22.63 4.75
CA ASN A 333 2.57 -23.14 5.51
C ASN A 333 1.45 -23.64 4.59
N ALA A 334 1.10 -22.89 3.54
CA ALA A 334 0.11 -23.31 2.55
C ALA A 334 0.45 -24.65 1.86
N LEU A 335 1.73 -24.86 1.56
CA LEU A 335 2.21 -26.06 0.84
C LEU A 335 2.45 -27.28 1.74
N SER A 336 2.64 -27.09 3.05
CA SER A 336 3.06 -28.15 3.96
C SER A 336 2.06 -28.51 5.06
N ALA A 337 1.07 -27.64 5.35
CA ALA A 337 0.09 -27.91 6.40
C ALA A 337 -0.97 -28.90 5.96
N ASP A 338 -1.12 -29.99 6.70
CA ASP A 338 -2.22 -30.96 6.49
C ASP A 338 -3.58 -30.35 6.86
N ARG A 339 -3.57 -29.36 7.76
CA ARG A 339 -4.77 -28.67 8.22
C ARG A 339 -4.43 -27.28 8.77
N VAL A 340 -5.25 -26.30 8.38
CA VAL A 340 -5.25 -24.94 8.95
C VAL A 340 -6.63 -24.62 9.55
N PRO A 341 -6.72 -23.75 10.58
CA PRO A 341 -8.01 -23.40 11.19
C PRO A 341 -8.95 -22.71 10.18
N ASN A 342 -8.43 -21.75 9.42
CA ASN A 342 -9.19 -20.94 8.48
C ASN A 342 -8.58 -20.99 7.08
N PRO A 343 -8.92 -22.00 6.25
CA PRO A 343 -8.37 -22.16 4.91
C PRO A 343 -8.75 -21.02 3.94
N PHE A 344 -9.76 -20.19 4.20
CA PHE A 344 -10.22 -19.11 3.33
C PHE A 344 -9.14 -18.05 3.05
N TYR A 345 -8.14 -17.87 3.90
CA TYR A 345 -7.05 -16.89 3.68
C TYR A 345 -6.29 -17.12 2.38
N TYR A 346 -6.12 -18.37 1.99
CA TYR A 346 -5.32 -18.74 0.82
C TYR A 346 -6.03 -18.44 -0.50
N PRO A 347 -7.25 -18.91 -0.78
CA PRO A 347 -7.97 -18.54 -1.99
C PRO A 347 -8.25 -17.03 -2.04
N TYR A 348 -8.49 -16.38 -0.91
CA TYR A 348 -8.64 -14.91 -0.88
C TYR A 348 -7.37 -14.23 -1.42
N THR A 349 -6.19 -14.63 -0.94
CA THR A 349 -4.91 -14.12 -1.45
C THR A 349 -4.76 -14.40 -2.95
N TYR A 350 -5.01 -15.64 -3.40
CA TYR A 350 -4.79 -16.02 -4.79
C TYR A 350 -5.72 -15.29 -5.76
N LEU A 351 -6.98 -15.12 -5.39
CA LEU A 351 -7.97 -14.37 -6.18
C LEU A 351 -7.60 -12.87 -6.23
N ALA A 352 -7.33 -12.25 -5.08
CA ALA A 352 -6.92 -10.85 -5.02
C ALA A 352 -5.65 -10.57 -5.83
N TYR A 353 -4.69 -11.49 -5.77
CA TYR A 353 -3.45 -11.38 -6.55
C TYR A 353 -3.67 -11.66 -8.04
N ASN A 354 -4.59 -12.56 -8.39
CA ASN A 354 -4.95 -12.75 -9.80
C ASN A 354 -5.63 -11.52 -10.40
N ASP A 355 -6.49 -10.84 -9.64
CA ASP A 355 -7.10 -9.57 -10.07
C ASP A 355 -6.04 -8.49 -10.37
N ILE A 356 -4.95 -8.50 -9.60
CA ILE A 356 -3.88 -7.48 -9.72
C ILE A 356 -2.83 -7.87 -10.76
N TYR A 357 -2.40 -9.13 -10.76
CA TYR A 357 -1.23 -9.58 -11.52
C TYR A 357 -1.58 -10.44 -12.75
N GLY A 358 -2.80 -10.94 -12.87
CA GLY A 358 -3.30 -11.66 -14.03
C GLY A 358 -2.56 -12.96 -14.34
N PHE A 359 -2.47 -13.87 -13.38
CA PHE A 359 -1.76 -15.14 -13.55
C PHE A 359 -2.49 -16.10 -14.49
N VAL A 360 -3.83 -16.12 -14.40
CA VAL A 360 -4.73 -16.96 -15.20
C VAL A 360 -5.87 -16.13 -15.77
N ASP A 361 -6.42 -16.57 -16.91
CA ASP A 361 -7.55 -15.88 -17.55
C ASP A 361 -8.88 -16.16 -16.84
N ALA A 362 -9.10 -17.40 -16.43
CA ALA A 362 -10.26 -17.78 -15.63
C ALA A 362 -9.82 -18.02 -14.18
N GLU A 363 -10.47 -17.39 -13.20
CA GLU A 363 -10.15 -17.54 -11.77
C GLU A 363 -10.19 -18.99 -11.30
N GLY A 364 -11.10 -19.81 -11.92
CA GLY A 364 -11.20 -21.24 -11.65
C GLY A 364 -9.93 -22.02 -11.94
N ASP A 365 -9.10 -21.56 -12.87
CA ASP A 365 -7.83 -22.23 -13.22
C ASP A 365 -6.77 -22.15 -12.12
N LEU A 366 -7.03 -21.40 -11.04
CA LEU A 366 -6.20 -21.40 -9.82
C LEU A 366 -6.46 -22.63 -8.93
N PHE A 367 -7.60 -23.28 -9.10
CA PHE A 367 -8.13 -24.25 -8.16
C PHE A 367 -8.30 -25.64 -8.77
N ALA A 368 -8.27 -26.66 -7.93
CA ALA A 368 -8.60 -28.02 -8.33
C ALA A 368 -10.03 -28.08 -8.93
N PRO A 369 -10.31 -28.99 -9.89
CA PRO A 369 -11.55 -28.99 -10.65
C PRO A 369 -12.84 -28.95 -9.83
N GLU A 370 -12.84 -29.59 -8.65
CA GLU A 370 -14.00 -29.61 -7.74
C GLU A 370 -14.29 -28.27 -7.07
N TYR A 371 -13.31 -27.34 -7.05
CA TYR A 371 -13.42 -26.01 -6.43
C TYR A 371 -13.48 -24.88 -7.46
N ALA A 372 -13.15 -25.15 -8.72
CA ALA A 372 -12.95 -24.15 -9.77
C ALA A 372 -14.15 -23.22 -10.01
N GLU A 373 -15.38 -23.76 -9.98
CA GLU A 373 -16.59 -22.95 -10.17
C GLU A 373 -17.08 -22.28 -8.88
N LEU A 374 -16.87 -22.94 -7.74
CA LEU A 374 -17.46 -22.53 -6.47
C LEU A 374 -16.64 -21.44 -5.77
N VAL A 375 -15.33 -21.67 -5.63
CA VAL A 375 -14.47 -20.81 -4.79
C VAL A 375 -14.45 -19.35 -5.24
N PRO A 376 -14.33 -19.01 -6.54
CA PRO A 376 -14.35 -17.61 -6.95
C PRO A 376 -15.63 -16.85 -6.56
N GLN A 377 -16.76 -17.53 -6.48
CA GLN A 377 -18.05 -16.94 -6.18
C GLN A 377 -18.23 -16.60 -4.69
N LEU A 378 -17.47 -17.28 -3.80
CA LEU A 378 -17.57 -17.09 -2.36
C LEU A 378 -16.89 -15.79 -1.86
N PHE A 379 -16.05 -15.16 -2.69
CA PHE A 379 -15.32 -13.94 -2.33
C PHE A 379 -15.92 -12.69 -2.98
N ASP A 380 -17.25 -12.60 -2.95
CA ASP A 380 -18.04 -11.48 -3.51
C ASP A 380 -18.34 -10.37 -2.49
N GLY A 381 -17.97 -10.59 -1.21
CA GLY A 381 -18.20 -9.67 -0.11
C GLY A 381 -19.55 -9.84 0.59
N THR A 382 -20.22 -10.98 0.38
CA THR A 382 -21.52 -11.31 1.02
C THR A 382 -21.49 -12.59 1.87
N HIS A 383 -20.43 -13.39 1.78
CA HIS A 383 -20.25 -14.63 2.53
C HIS A 383 -19.30 -14.41 3.71
N ASP A 384 -19.64 -15.04 4.85
CA ASP A 384 -18.79 -15.02 6.02
C ASP A 384 -17.72 -16.14 6.01
N GLY A 385 -16.80 -16.11 6.97
CA GLY A 385 -15.71 -17.09 7.05
C GLY A 385 -16.15 -18.51 7.40
N GLU A 386 -17.28 -18.68 8.11
CA GLU A 386 -17.82 -19.98 8.44
C GLU A 386 -18.42 -20.65 7.20
N GLU A 387 -19.21 -19.91 6.43
CA GLU A 387 -19.78 -20.36 5.15
C GLU A 387 -18.70 -20.75 4.15
N ILE A 388 -17.65 -19.92 4.00
CA ILE A 388 -16.55 -20.20 3.08
C ILE A 388 -15.75 -21.43 3.55
N ASN A 389 -15.37 -21.51 4.82
CA ASN A 389 -14.61 -22.63 5.36
C ASN A 389 -15.38 -23.97 5.29
N ALA A 390 -16.72 -23.93 5.32
CA ALA A 390 -17.53 -25.13 5.24
C ALA A 390 -17.40 -25.91 3.91
N VAL A 391 -16.97 -25.22 2.85
CA VAL A 391 -16.82 -25.80 1.51
C VAL A 391 -15.35 -26.01 1.10
N LEU A 392 -14.40 -25.44 1.84
CA LEU A 392 -12.98 -25.55 1.54
C LEU A 392 -12.35 -26.82 2.16
N PRO A 393 -11.34 -27.40 1.52
CA PRO A 393 -10.55 -28.47 2.12
C PRO A 393 -9.76 -27.94 3.31
N PRO A 394 -9.49 -28.76 4.34
CA PRO A 394 -8.73 -28.34 5.50
C PRO A 394 -7.25 -28.02 5.18
N SER A 395 -6.71 -28.64 4.13
CA SER A 395 -5.36 -28.40 3.63
C SER A 395 -5.38 -27.44 2.45
N PRO A 396 -4.70 -26.28 2.54
CA PRO A 396 -4.67 -25.31 1.44
C PRO A 396 -4.09 -25.88 0.13
N ARG A 397 -3.18 -26.84 0.22
CA ARG A 397 -2.59 -27.45 -0.97
C ARG A 397 -3.59 -28.30 -1.78
N GLU A 398 -4.61 -28.87 -1.13
CA GLU A 398 -5.66 -29.64 -1.81
C GLU A 398 -6.61 -28.75 -2.62
N LEU A 399 -6.60 -27.45 -2.33
CA LEU A 399 -7.40 -26.47 -3.03
C LEU A 399 -6.82 -26.08 -4.41
N LEU A 400 -5.50 -26.18 -4.57
CA LEU A 400 -4.80 -25.66 -5.74
C LEU A 400 -4.94 -26.56 -6.96
N ASP A 401 -4.97 -25.95 -8.16
CA ASP A 401 -4.74 -26.68 -9.40
C ASP A 401 -3.40 -27.43 -9.36
N ALA A 402 -3.32 -28.58 -10.00
CA ALA A 402 -2.16 -29.46 -9.92
C ALA A 402 -0.90 -28.84 -10.55
N ASP A 403 -1.04 -28.13 -11.67
CA ASP A 403 0.09 -27.48 -12.36
C ASP A 403 0.58 -26.27 -11.55
N LEU A 404 -0.35 -25.49 -10.98
CA LEU A 404 -0.03 -24.39 -10.08
C LEU A 404 0.67 -24.93 -8.82
N LEU A 405 0.15 -25.96 -8.19
CA LEU A 405 0.76 -26.58 -7.01
C LEU A 405 2.20 -27.02 -7.32
N GLN A 406 2.41 -27.75 -8.42
CA GLN A 406 3.73 -28.18 -8.85
C GLN A 406 4.67 -26.98 -9.05
N ALA A 407 4.18 -25.89 -9.70
CA ALA A 407 4.97 -24.68 -9.94
C ALA A 407 5.36 -23.96 -8.63
N LEU A 408 4.52 -24.03 -7.60
CA LEU A 408 4.80 -23.45 -6.29
C LEU A 408 5.78 -24.29 -5.46
N GLU A 409 5.79 -25.62 -5.61
CA GLU A 409 6.67 -26.54 -4.86
C GLU A 409 8.12 -26.55 -5.39
N VAL A 410 8.35 -26.28 -6.67
CA VAL A 410 9.70 -26.28 -7.25
C VAL A 410 10.44 -24.93 -7.06
N PRO A 411 11.79 -24.90 -7.04
CA PRO A 411 12.55 -23.65 -6.85
C PRO A 411 12.42 -22.63 -7.96
N GLU A 412 11.97 -23.05 -9.15
CA GLU A 412 11.87 -22.21 -10.34
C GLU A 412 10.96 -20.99 -10.12
N PRO A 413 11.26 -19.84 -10.73
CA PRO A 413 10.44 -18.66 -10.64
C PRO A 413 9.02 -18.90 -11.18
N HIS A 414 8.01 -18.40 -10.46
CA HIS A 414 6.62 -18.37 -10.91
C HIS A 414 6.05 -16.97 -10.63
N PRO A 415 5.18 -16.40 -11.49
CA PRO A 415 4.63 -15.05 -11.30
C PRO A 415 4.00 -14.84 -9.91
N LEU A 416 3.23 -15.81 -9.41
CA LEU A 416 2.64 -15.73 -8.05
C LEU A 416 3.72 -15.66 -6.96
N LYS A 417 4.81 -16.44 -7.04
CA LYS A 417 5.93 -16.34 -6.08
C LYS A 417 6.58 -14.96 -6.11
N THR A 418 6.72 -14.38 -7.29
CA THR A 418 7.27 -13.03 -7.47
C THR A 418 6.34 -12.01 -6.83
N ALA A 419 5.04 -12.08 -7.09
CA ALA A 419 4.04 -11.20 -6.51
C ALA A 419 3.99 -11.31 -4.97
N LEU A 420 4.02 -12.53 -4.41
CA LEU A 420 4.11 -12.72 -2.96
C LEU A 420 5.36 -12.07 -2.37
N ARG A 421 6.52 -12.20 -3.04
CA ARG A 421 7.78 -11.58 -2.59
C ARG A 421 7.75 -10.07 -2.66
N GLU A 422 7.13 -9.48 -3.67
CA GLU A 422 6.94 -8.03 -3.78
C GLU A 422 6.08 -7.47 -2.64
N ASN A 423 5.26 -8.32 -2.05
CA ASN A 423 4.38 -8.00 -0.93
C ASN A 423 4.92 -8.47 0.43
N ASP A 424 6.17 -8.94 0.53
CA ASP A 424 6.85 -9.11 1.81
C ASP A 424 7.11 -7.72 2.43
N VAL A 425 6.51 -7.44 3.59
CA VAL A 425 6.54 -6.08 4.18
C VAL A 425 7.67 -5.85 5.18
N TYR A 426 8.44 -6.88 5.54
CA TYR A 426 9.48 -6.80 6.56
C TYR A 426 10.88 -6.40 6.03
N ARG A 427 11.10 -6.36 4.70
CA ARG A 427 12.44 -6.10 4.11
C ARG A 427 12.76 -4.61 4.07
N TRP A 428 13.04 -4.04 5.22
CA TRP A 428 13.46 -2.64 5.44
C TRP A 428 13.98 -2.48 6.86
N VAL A 429 14.40 -1.28 7.30
CA VAL A 429 14.91 -1.03 8.65
C VAL A 429 14.07 0.05 9.32
N PRO A 430 13.17 -0.31 10.26
CA PRO A 430 12.37 0.64 11.01
C PRO A 430 13.24 1.65 11.79
N GLN A 431 12.87 2.93 11.73
CA GLN A 431 13.52 4.02 12.45
C GLN A 431 12.75 4.36 13.73
N ALA A 432 11.42 4.44 13.63
CA ALA A 432 10.55 4.67 14.77
C ALA A 432 10.47 3.45 15.70
N PRO A 433 10.14 3.64 16.99
CA PRO A 433 9.84 2.54 17.90
C PRO A 433 8.76 1.60 17.33
N MET A 434 9.06 0.32 17.27
CA MET A 434 8.16 -0.72 16.76
C MET A 434 8.11 -1.92 17.71
N ARG A 435 6.90 -2.37 18.05
CA ARG A 435 6.69 -3.62 18.77
C ARG A 435 5.84 -4.57 17.94
N LEU A 436 6.42 -5.73 17.62
CA LEU A 436 5.72 -6.85 17.04
C LEU A 436 5.07 -7.65 18.17
N TYR A 437 3.74 -7.80 18.13
CA TYR A 437 3.01 -8.61 19.10
C TYR A 437 2.48 -9.87 18.42
N HIS A 438 2.63 -11.04 19.09
CA HIS A 438 2.15 -12.31 18.53
C HIS A 438 2.01 -13.36 19.62
N CYS A 439 1.01 -14.25 19.51
CA CYS A 439 0.92 -15.45 20.32
C CYS A 439 1.67 -16.62 19.69
N ALA A 440 2.38 -17.39 20.51
CA ALA A 440 3.25 -18.46 20.00
C ALA A 440 2.46 -19.66 19.42
N ASP A 441 1.21 -19.87 19.86
CA ASP A 441 0.34 -20.97 19.41
C ASP A 441 -0.58 -20.58 18.24
N ASP A 442 -0.36 -19.39 17.64
CA ASP A 442 -1.11 -18.93 16.47
C ASP A 442 -0.89 -19.86 15.26
N ARG A 443 -2.00 -20.43 14.74
CA ARG A 443 -1.98 -21.36 13.60
C ARG A 443 -2.64 -20.79 12.36
N ASP A 444 -3.33 -19.65 12.44
CA ASP A 444 -3.87 -18.95 11.30
C ASP A 444 -2.80 -18.12 10.62
N VAL A 445 -2.08 -17.33 11.42
CA VAL A 445 -0.87 -16.62 10.99
C VAL A 445 0.30 -17.20 11.80
N PRO A 446 1.10 -18.11 11.24
CA PRO A 446 2.19 -18.75 11.98
C PRO A 446 3.11 -17.73 12.64
N TYR A 447 3.41 -17.91 13.93
CA TYR A 447 4.32 -17.05 14.71
C TYR A 447 5.66 -16.81 14.02
N ALA A 448 6.08 -17.76 13.16
CA ALA A 448 7.29 -17.64 12.36
C ALA A 448 7.32 -16.37 11.48
N ASN A 449 6.17 -15.82 11.08
CA ASN A 449 6.10 -14.54 10.37
C ASN A 449 6.75 -13.40 11.19
N SER A 450 6.41 -13.30 12.48
CA SER A 450 7.00 -12.31 13.37
C SER A 450 8.47 -12.60 13.68
N LEU A 451 8.86 -13.87 13.79
CA LEU A 451 10.26 -14.24 13.99
C LEU A 451 11.13 -13.86 12.79
N VAL A 452 10.67 -14.12 11.57
CA VAL A 452 11.38 -13.74 10.34
C VAL A 452 11.54 -12.23 10.25
N ALA A 453 10.47 -11.47 10.46
CA ALA A 453 10.50 -10.01 10.44
C ALA A 453 11.47 -9.46 11.51
N TYR A 454 11.33 -9.91 12.75
CA TYR A 454 12.19 -9.46 13.86
C TYR A 454 13.64 -9.82 13.63
N SER A 455 13.95 -11.05 13.17
CA SER A 455 15.31 -11.48 12.87
C SER A 455 15.95 -10.60 11.79
N TYR A 456 15.21 -10.31 10.73
CA TYR A 456 15.64 -9.40 9.67
C TYR A 456 15.99 -8.01 10.24
N PHE A 457 15.14 -7.44 11.08
CA PHE A 457 15.36 -6.12 11.69
C PHE A 457 16.60 -6.11 12.57
N VAL A 458 16.80 -7.14 13.39
CA VAL A 458 17.99 -7.27 14.25
C VAL A 458 19.27 -7.44 13.41
N GLU A 459 19.26 -8.28 12.40
CA GLU A 459 20.40 -8.51 11.50
C GLU A 459 20.79 -7.24 10.72
N HIS A 460 19.81 -6.36 10.44
CA HIS A 460 20.03 -5.08 9.76
C HIS A 460 20.16 -3.90 10.73
N HIS A 461 20.41 -4.17 12.02
CA HIS A 461 20.73 -3.18 13.05
C HIS A 461 19.60 -2.17 13.35
N ALA A 462 18.34 -2.56 13.24
CA ALA A 462 17.24 -1.74 13.75
C ALA A 462 17.39 -1.54 15.27
N GLN A 463 17.32 -0.28 15.73
CA GLN A 463 17.66 0.07 17.12
C GLN A 463 16.46 -0.01 18.07
N ASN A 464 15.22 0.17 17.55
CA ASN A 464 14.04 0.42 18.37
C ASN A 464 12.93 -0.61 18.10
N VAL A 465 13.30 -1.88 17.85
CA VAL A 465 12.32 -2.94 17.55
C VAL A 465 12.32 -3.99 18.65
N GLU A 466 11.14 -4.36 19.11
CA GLU A 466 10.91 -5.42 20.09
C GLU A 466 9.92 -6.46 19.54
N LEU A 467 10.13 -7.74 19.87
CA LEU A 467 9.16 -8.82 19.65
C LEU A 467 8.57 -9.22 21.01
N VAL A 468 7.27 -8.96 21.17
CA VAL A 468 6.51 -9.29 22.37
C VAL A 468 5.68 -10.54 22.09
N SER A 469 6.10 -11.68 22.65
CA SER A 469 5.39 -12.95 22.47
C SER A 469 4.54 -13.26 23.69
N PHE A 470 3.29 -13.68 23.43
CA PHE A 470 2.44 -14.29 24.45
C PHE A 470 2.52 -15.82 24.32
N GLY A 471 2.77 -16.49 25.43
CA GLY A 471 3.08 -17.94 25.45
C GLY A 471 1.87 -18.84 25.16
N LEU A 472 0.64 -18.33 25.28
CA LEU A 472 -0.61 -19.08 25.10
C LEU A 472 -1.60 -18.23 24.32
N GLY A 473 -2.45 -18.91 23.54
CA GLY A 473 -3.53 -18.31 22.75
C GLY A 473 -3.39 -18.59 21.25
N ASP A 474 -4.51 -18.93 20.65
CA ASP A 474 -4.66 -18.97 19.19
C ASP A 474 -4.84 -17.56 18.62
N HIS A 475 -5.01 -17.48 17.30
CA HIS A 475 -5.15 -16.20 16.61
C HIS A 475 -6.29 -15.33 17.16
N ALA A 476 -7.45 -15.91 17.40
CA ALA A 476 -8.63 -15.17 17.87
C ALA A 476 -8.51 -14.74 19.33
N THR A 477 -8.07 -15.63 20.21
CA THR A 477 -7.95 -15.34 21.66
C THR A 477 -6.78 -14.41 21.98
N CYS A 478 -5.79 -14.29 21.09
CA CYS A 478 -4.65 -13.41 21.22
C CYS A 478 -4.99 -11.91 21.02
N VAL A 479 -6.08 -11.57 20.34
CA VAL A 479 -6.46 -10.19 20.05
C VAL A 479 -6.55 -9.34 21.32
N VAL A 480 -7.27 -9.81 22.35
CA VAL A 480 -7.52 -9.03 23.56
C VAL A 480 -6.23 -8.69 24.33
N PRO A 481 -5.37 -9.65 24.71
CA PRO A 481 -4.14 -9.33 25.42
C PRO A 481 -3.18 -8.46 24.60
N VAL A 482 -3.16 -8.62 23.28
CA VAL A 482 -2.37 -7.77 22.39
C VAL A 482 -2.87 -6.35 22.41
N VAL A 483 -4.17 -6.11 22.16
CA VAL A 483 -4.76 -4.76 22.16
C VAL A 483 -4.52 -4.06 23.49
N LEU A 484 -4.72 -4.73 24.62
CA LEU A 484 -4.45 -4.16 25.93
C LEU A 484 -2.98 -3.78 26.13
N SER A 485 -2.05 -4.61 25.65
CA SER A 485 -0.60 -4.30 25.71
C SER A 485 -0.21 -3.14 24.81
N VAL A 486 -0.78 -3.04 23.61
CA VAL A 486 -0.60 -1.91 22.71
C VAL A 486 -1.12 -0.61 23.35
N LEU A 487 -2.34 -0.64 23.90
CA LEU A 487 -2.93 0.48 24.64
C LEU A 487 -2.00 0.98 25.75
N GLN A 488 -1.54 0.06 26.60
CA GLN A 488 -0.67 0.40 27.72
C GLN A 488 0.66 1.01 27.24
N TRP A 489 1.23 0.46 26.16
CA TRP A 489 2.46 0.99 25.60
C TRP A 489 2.27 2.39 25.00
N PHE A 490 1.24 2.60 24.18
CA PHE A 490 0.96 3.89 23.57
C PHE A 490 0.62 4.95 24.63
N ASP A 491 -0.18 4.62 25.65
CA ASP A 491 -0.47 5.52 26.76
C ASP A 491 0.81 5.93 27.54
N SER A 492 1.83 5.07 27.59
CA SER A 492 3.11 5.41 28.22
C SER A 492 3.97 6.38 27.40
N LEU A 493 3.67 6.54 26.11
CA LEU A 493 4.38 7.43 25.18
C LEU A 493 3.57 8.70 24.85
N LYS A 494 2.28 8.72 25.23
CA LYS A 494 1.39 9.85 24.98
C LYS A 494 1.79 11.07 25.81
N GLU A 495 1.89 12.26 25.17
CA GLU A 495 2.22 13.55 25.77
C GLU A 495 0.97 14.36 26.14
#